data_3b3d75e66b844219f64eb558bff26d8f
#
_entry.id   3b3d75e66b844219f64eb558bff26d8f
#
_cell.length_a   1.000
_cell.length_b   1.000
_cell.length_c   1.000
_cell.angle_alpha   90.00
_cell.angle_beta   90.00
_cell.angle_gamma   90.00
#
_symmetry.space_group_name_H-M   'P 1'
#
loop_
_entity.id
_entity.type
_entity.pdbx_description
1 polymer ?
#
loop_
_entity_poly.entity_id
_entity_poly.type
_entity_poly.pdbx_seq_one_letter_code
_entity_poly.pdbx_strand_id
1 'polypeptide(L)'
;MSRSKFLNKGLYAASLALSLMAAPASAYHSTGKDLGVGAVQCSYILAYQENPKAQEDIRTWVKKFVDQVNEKMSSENAQTEKPKVALSPDLQWFATLLYCGLDPNQPLVKATMRMIDAEWDKMQEKKERPS
;
A
#
# COMPACT_ATOMS: atom_id res chain seq x y z
N MET A 1 20.62 40.93 0.12
CA MET A 1 20.73 40.69 -1.29
C MET A 1 20.34 39.31 -1.69
N SER A 2 21.15 38.31 -1.39
CA SER A 2 20.85 36.95 -1.83
C SER A 2 19.72 36.28 -1.08
N ARG A 3 19.22 36.90 -0.05
CA ARG A 3 18.18 36.35 0.79
C ARG A 3 16.88 36.08 0.06
N SER A 4 16.50 37.01 -0.84
CA SER A 4 15.29 36.83 -1.62
C SER A 4 15.35 35.61 -2.51
N LYS A 5 16.54 35.26 -2.96
CA LYS A 5 16.72 34.08 -3.80
C LYS A 5 16.45 32.80 -3.02
N PHE A 6 16.82 32.78 -1.77
CA PHE A 6 16.55 31.59 -0.93
C PHE A 6 15.06 31.40 -0.71
N LEU A 7 14.35 32.49 -0.52
CA LEU A 7 12.90 32.41 -0.36
C LEU A 7 12.24 31.85 -1.61
N ASN A 8 12.71 32.28 -2.76
CA ASN A 8 12.17 31.74 -4.00
C ASN A 8 12.42 30.26 -4.15
N LYS A 9 13.57 29.82 -3.73
CA LYS A 9 13.89 28.39 -3.78
C LYS A 9 12.96 27.58 -2.89
N GLY A 10 12.61 28.14 -1.74
CA GLY A 10 11.67 27.47 -0.85
C GLY A 10 10.33 27.29 -1.48
N LEU A 11 9.87 28.29 -2.21
CA LEU A 11 8.59 28.20 -2.89
C LEU A 11 8.60 27.14 -3.98
N TYR A 12 9.68 27.06 -4.72
CA TYR A 12 9.80 26.04 -5.75
C TYR A 12 9.79 24.65 -5.15
N ALA A 13 10.44 24.46 -4.03
CA ALA A 13 10.46 23.16 -3.38
C ALA A 13 9.05 22.73 -2.98
N ALA A 14 8.24 23.65 -2.50
CA ALA A 14 6.85 23.36 -2.15
C ALA A 14 6.05 22.91 -3.38
N SER A 15 6.25 23.60 -4.50
CA SER A 15 5.56 23.24 -5.73
C SER A 15 5.95 21.85 -6.21
N LEU A 16 7.21 21.53 -6.12
CA LEU A 16 7.69 20.19 -6.52
C LEU A 16 7.07 19.10 -5.66
N ALA A 17 6.91 19.36 -4.37
CA ALA A 17 6.28 18.40 -3.49
C ALA A 17 4.85 18.09 -3.93
N LEU A 18 4.10 19.10 -4.31
CA LEU A 18 2.75 18.91 -4.81
C LEU A 18 2.73 18.09 -6.10
N SER A 19 3.67 18.34 -6.99
CA SER A 19 3.77 17.58 -8.23
C SER A 19 4.05 16.12 -7.98
N LEU A 20 4.91 15.83 -7.02
CA LEU A 20 5.21 14.44 -6.65
C LEU A 20 4.01 13.71 -6.10
N MET A 21 3.14 14.40 -5.38
CA MET A 21 1.92 13.78 -4.87
C MET A 21 0.96 13.41 -5.99
N ALA A 22 0.94 14.16 -7.06
CA ALA A 22 0.08 13.85 -8.20
C ALA A 22 0.62 12.68 -9.01
N ALA A 23 1.93 12.57 -9.14
CA ALA A 23 2.56 11.52 -9.96
C ALA A 23 2.18 10.10 -9.54
N PRO A 24 2.20 9.74 -8.25
CA PRO A 24 1.77 8.40 -7.83
C PRO A 24 0.35 8.05 -8.23
N ALA A 25 -0.56 9.01 -8.11
CA ALA A 25 -1.94 8.77 -8.51
C ALA A 25 -2.04 8.46 -10.00
N SER A 26 -1.29 9.17 -10.83
CA SER A 26 -1.26 8.91 -12.26
C SER A 26 -0.68 7.54 -12.57
N ALA A 27 0.35 7.14 -11.87
CA ALA A 27 0.95 5.83 -12.05
C ALA A 27 -0.04 4.71 -11.72
N TYR A 28 -0.85 4.87 -10.70
CA TYR A 28 -1.88 3.90 -10.37
C TYR A 28 -2.92 3.81 -11.46
N HIS A 29 -3.28 4.92 -12.06
CA HIS A 29 -4.24 4.93 -13.15
C HIS A 29 -3.72 4.23 -14.40
N SER A 30 -2.45 4.31 -14.66
CA SER A 30 -1.88 3.66 -15.84
C SER A 30 -1.86 2.13 -15.72
N THR A 31 -1.78 1.62 -14.50
CA THR A 31 -1.91 0.19 -14.24
C THR A 31 -3.33 -0.17 -13.86
N GLY A 32 -4.22 0.75 -14.05
CA GLY A 32 -5.46 0.92 -13.33
C GLY A 32 -6.52 -0.14 -13.46
N LYS A 33 -6.49 -0.98 -14.47
CA LYS A 33 -7.50 -2.03 -14.55
C LYS A 33 -7.43 -2.94 -13.35
N ASP A 34 -6.22 -3.20 -12.90
CA ASP A 34 -5.99 -4.08 -11.77
C ASP A 34 -6.11 -3.36 -10.45
N LEU A 35 -6.12 -2.03 -10.48
CA LEU A 35 -6.19 -1.22 -9.27
C LEU A 35 -7.57 -0.63 -9.00
N GLY A 36 -8.59 -1.00 -9.79
CA GLY A 36 -9.92 -0.44 -9.62
C GLY A 36 -10.35 -0.37 -8.16
N VAL A 37 -10.42 -1.52 -7.50
CA VAL A 37 -10.77 -1.59 -6.08
C VAL A 37 -9.63 -1.02 -5.22
N GLY A 38 -8.40 -1.25 -5.63
CA GLY A 38 -7.22 -0.76 -4.89
C GLY A 38 -7.12 0.75 -4.80
N ALA A 39 -7.72 1.47 -5.74
CA ALA A 39 -7.73 2.93 -5.74
C ALA A 39 -8.84 3.51 -4.86
N VAL A 40 -9.76 2.70 -4.39
CA VAL A 40 -10.86 3.15 -3.55
C VAL A 40 -10.35 3.55 -2.18
N GLN A 41 -10.83 4.67 -1.67
CA GLN A 41 -10.44 5.13 -0.34
C GLN A 41 -10.90 4.18 0.74
N CYS A 42 -10.09 4.04 1.75
CA CYS A 42 -10.39 3.18 2.89
C CYS A 42 -11.70 3.52 3.58
N SER A 43 -12.09 4.79 3.59
CA SER A 43 -13.38 5.17 4.17
C SER A 43 -14.54 4.45 3.51
N TYR A 44 -14.48 4.26 2.19
CA TYR A 44 -15.51 3.50 1.47
C TYR A 44 -15.41 2.01 1.78
N ILE A 45 -14.19 1.49 1.86
CA ILE A 45 -13.98 0.09 2.23
C ILE A 45 -14.64 -0.22 3.58
N LEU A 46 -14.41 0.65 4.56
CA LEU A 46 -14.99 0.49 5.88
C LEU A 46 -16.52 0.62 5.87
N ALA A 47 -17.04 1.54 5.06
CA ALA A 47 -18.47 1.75 4.97
C ALA A 47 -19.21 0.55 4.38
N TYR A 48 -18.58 -0.16 3.46
CA TYR A 48 -19.19 -1.28 2.76
C TYR A 48 -18.68 -2.64 3.22
N GLN A 49 -17.97 -2.69 4.34
CA GLN A 49 -17.33 -3.92 4.80
C GLN A 49 -18.30 -5.07 5.06
N GLU A 50 -19.56 -4.77 5.35
CA GLU A 50 -20.56 -5.79 5.60
C GLU A 50 -21.41 -6.13 4.38
N ASN A 51 -21.20 -5.44 3.28
CA ASN A 51 -21.89 -5.77 2.05
C ASN A 51 -21.20 -7.00 1.42
N PRO A 52 -21.93 -8.11 1.22
CA PRO A 52 -21.30 -9.36 0.75
C PRO A 52 -20.56 -9.23 -0.57
N LYS A 53 -21.14 -8.50 -1.52
CA LYS A 53 -20.50 -8.34 -2.82
C LYS A 53 -19.25 -7.48 -2.73
N ALA A 54 -19.33 -6.38 -2.00
CA ALA A 54 -18.18 -5.51 -1.81
C ALA A 54 -17.06 -6.24 -1.07
N GLN A 55 -17.40 -6.98 -0.03
CA GLN A 55 -16.44 -7.76 0.72
C GLN A 55 -15.72 -8.76 -0.18
N GLU A 56 -16.49 -9.48 -1.00
CA GLU A 56 -15.90 -10.44 -1.93
C GLU A 56 -14.92 -9.77 -2.89
N ASP A 57 -15.32 -8.66 -3.48
CA ASP A 57 -14.48 -7.94 -4.43
C ASP A 57 -13.21 -7.43 -3.78
N ILE A 58 -13.32 -6.87 -2.59
CA ILE A 58 -12.17 -6.34 -1.85
C ILE A 58 -11.22 -7.46 -1.46
N ARG A 59 -11.75 -8.55 -0.91
CA ARG A 59 -10.93 -9.69 -0.50
C ARG A 59 -10.21 -10.32 -1.67
N THR A 60 -10.90 -10.46 -2.79
CA THR A 60 -10.31 -10.99 -4.02
C THR A 60 -9.18 -10.09 -4.51
N TRP A 61 -9.41 -8.79 -4.49
CA TRP A 61 -8.38 -7.85 -4.91
C TRP A 61 -7.16 -7.92 -4.00
N VAL A 62 -7.36 -7.92 -2.69
CA VAL A 62 -6.24 -7.96 -1.72
C VAL A 62 -5.42 -9.23 -1.91
N LYS A 63 -6.09 -10.37 -2.02
CA LYS A 63 -5.39 -11.65 -2.23
C LYS A 63 -4.55 -11.62 -3.49
N LYS A 64 -5.14 -11.13 -4.58
CA LYS A 64 -4.45 -11.05 -5.86
C LYS A 64 -3.24 -10.13 -5.77
N PHE A 65 -3.40 -9.01 -5.10
CA PHE A 65 -2.29 -8.06 -4.92
C PHE A 65 -1.15 -8.68 -4.11
N VAL A 66 -1.47 -9.34 -3.01
CA VAL A 66 -0.45 -10.03 -2.20
C VAL A 66 0.27 -11.09 -3.03
N ASP A 67 -0.47 -11.88 -3.79
CA ASP A 67 0.12 -12.90 -4.65
C ASP A 67 1.05 -12.29 -5.70
N GLN A 68 0.67 -11.17 -6.29
CA GLN A 68 1.50 -10.48 -7.27
C GLN A 68 2.78 -9.94 -6.65
N VAL A 69 2.70 -9.37 -5.46
CA VAL A 69 3.89 -8.88 -4.76
C VAL A 69 4.82 -10.04 -4.44
N ASN A 70 4.26 -11.14 -3.95
CA ASN A 70 5.05 -12.32 -3.64
C ASN A 70 5.77 -12.86 -4.87
N GLU A 71 5.07 -12.93 -5.99
CA GLU A 71 5.64 -13.40 -7.24
C GLU A 71 6.75 -12.48 -7.71
N LYS A 72 6.52 -11.18 -7.67
CA LYS A 72 7.51 -10.20 -8.11
C LYS A 72 8.77 -10.26 -7.25
N MET A 73 8.61 -10.36 -5.95
CA MET A 73 9.76 -10.41 -5.04
C MET A 73 10.57 -11.67 -5.22
N SER A 74 9.93 -12.79 -5.52
CA SER A 74 10.65 -14.03 -5.72
C SER A 74 11.34 -14.09 -7.08
N SER A 75 10.79 -13.42 -8.09
CA SER A 75 11.36 -13.45 -9.44
C SER A 75 12.48 -12.45 -9.65
N GLU A 76 12.38 -11.27 -9.05
CA GLU A 76 13.35 -10.20 -9.29
C GLU A 76 14.58 -10.28 -8.44
N ASN A 77 14.50 -10.90 -7.25
CA ASN A 77 15.61 -10.78 -6.33
C ASN A 77 15.74 -11.89 -5.32
N ALA A 78 16.49 -12.86 -5.68
CA ALA A 78 17.07 -13.73 -4.68
C ALA A 78 17.90 -12.93 -3.66
N GLN A 79 18.25 -11.70 -3.99
CA GLN A 79 19.13 -10.87 -3.17
C GLN A 79 18.43 -9.99 -2.15
N THR A 80 17.17 -9.65 -2.35
CA THR A 80 16.46 -8.79 -1.41
C THR A 80 15.94 -9.53 -0.21
N GLU A 81 15.95 -10.85 -0.27
CA GLU A 81 15.54 -11.70 0.85
C GLU A 81 14.18 -11.34 1.46
N LYS A 82 13.27 -10.84 0.64
CA LYS A 82 11.91 -10.59 1.12
C LYS A 82 11.14 -11.90 1.00
N PRO A 83 10.79 -12.51 2.12
CA PRO A 83 10.04 -13.77 2.07
C PRO A 83 8.62 -13.55 1.62
N LYS A 84 7.97 -14.61 1.21
CA LYS A 84 6.57 -14.54 0.83
C LYS A 84 5.70 -14.22 2.02
N VAL A 85 4.76 -13.32 1.81
CA VAL A 85 3.74 -13.04 2.80
C VAL A 85 2.72 -14.17 2.73
N ALA A 86 2.55 -14.87 3.83
CA ALA A 86 1.72 -16.07 3.90
C ALA A 86 0.61 -15.91 4.93
N LEU A 87 -0.25 -14.94 4.70
CA LEU A 87 -1.43 -14.74 5.54
C LEU A 87 -2.62 -15.45 4.94
N SER A 88 -3.44 -16.07 5.80
CA SER A 88 -4.70 -16.63 5.36
C SER A 88 -5.61 -15.51 4.82
N PRO A 89 -6.58 -15.85 3.96
CA PRO A 89 -7.50 -14.83 3.45
C PRO A 89 -8.25 -14.07 4.56
N ASP A 90 -8.61 -14.74 5.63
CA ASP A 90 -9.28 -14.07 6.74
C ASP A 90 -8.35 -13.09 7.45
N LEU A 91 -7.11 -13.46 7.67
CA LEU A 91 -6.14 -12.55 8.29
C LEU A 91 -5.83 -11.37 7.37
N GLN A 92 -5.78 -11.60 6.06
CA GLN A 92 -5.64 -10.52 5.10
C GLN A 92 -6.80 -9.53 5.22
N TRP A 93 -8.01 -10.05 5.35
CA TRP A 93 -9.20 -9.23 5.48
C TRP A 93 -9.17 -8.39 6.76
N PHE A 94 -8.91 -9.03 7.90
CA PHE A 94 -8.83 -8.32 9.16
C PHE A 94 -7.74 -7.26 9.17
N ALA A 95 -6.58 -7.60 8.62
CA ALA A 95 -5.48 -6.63 8.53
C ALA A 95 -5.85 -5.46 7.63
N THR A 96 -6.54 -5.74 6.52
CA THR A 96 -7.01 -4.68 5.63
C THR A 96 -7.91 -3.71 6.38
N LEU A 97 -8.88 -4.23 7.11
CA LEU A 97 -9.77 -3.36 7.89
C LEU A 97 -9.02 -2.57 8.96
N LEU A 98 -8.06 -3.21 9.60
CA LEU A 98 -7.24 -2.55 10.60
C LEU A 98 -6.47 -1.36 10.00
N TYR A 99 -5.74 -1.59 8.92
CA TYR A 99 -4.93 -0.53 8.31
C TYR A 99 -5.79 0.53 7.65
N CYS A 100 -6.92 0.15 7.09
CA CYS A 100 -7.88 1.14 6.59
C CYS A 100 -8.43 1.99 7.72
N GLY A 101 -8.69 1.39 8.88
CA GLY A 101 -9.18 2.12 10.04
C GLY A 101 -8.17 3.11 10.60
N LEU A 102 -6.87 2.81 10.48
CA LEU A 102 -5.82 3.71 10.94
C LEU A 102 -5.69 4.95 10.08
N ASP A 103 -6.01 4.86 8.80
CA ASP A 103 -5.97 6.00 7.89
C ASP A 103 -7.06 5.86 6.84
N PRO A 104 -8.28 6.29 7.15
CA PRO A 104 -9.40 6.13 6.22
C PRO A 104 -9.27 6.95 4.91
N ASN A 105 -8.37 7.91 4.87
CA ASN A 105 -8.19 8.75 3.70
C ASN A 105 -7.22 8.19 2.68
N GLN A 106 -6.57 7.10 3.01
CA GLN A 106 -5.66 6.46 2.07
C GLN A 106 -6.40 5.49 1.15
N PRO A 107 -5.87 5.22 -0.05
CA PRO A 107 -6.45 4.18 -0.90
C PRO A 107 -6.14 2.78 -0.37
N LEU A 108 -6.98 1.83 -0.74
CA LEU A 108 -6.82 0.45 -0.30
C LEU A 108 -5.44 -0.12 -0.62
N VAL A 109 -4.87 0.23 -1.77
CA VAL A 109 -3.55 -0.27 -2.15
C VAL A 109 -2.49 0.10 -1.12
N LYS A 110 -2.58 1.29 -0.54
CA LYS A 110 -1.63 1.70 0.50
C LYS A 110 -1.83 0.92 1.79
N ALA A 111 -3.07 0.69 2.18
CA ALA A 111 -3.35 -0.12 3.36
C ALA A 111 -2.81 -1.54 3.17
N THR A 112 -2.97 -2.09 1.98
CA THR A 112 -2.47 -3.44 1.66
C THR A 112 -0.95 -3.48 1.70
N MET A 113 -0.28 -2.46 1.18
CA MET A 113 1.17 -2.40 1.26
C MET A 113 1.67 -2.31 2.70
N ARG A 114 0.96 -1.56 3.54
CA ARG A 114 1.31 -1.51 4.96
C ARG A 114 1.21 -2.86 5.63
N MET A 115 0.19 -3.61 5.27
CA MET A 115 0.03 -4.98 5.78
C MET A 115 1.23 -5.85 5.36
N ILE A 116 1.60 -5.76 4.10
CA ILE A 116 2.73 -6.54 3.57
C ILE A 116 4.03 -6.13 4.28
N ASP A 117 4.28 -4.84 4.40
CA ASP A 117 5.47 -4.34 5.09
C ASP A 117 5.52 -4.81 6.55
N ALA A 118 4.39 -4.80 7.22
CA ALA A 118 4.33 -5.25 8.61
C ALA A 118 4.66 -6.74 8.74
N GLU A 119 4.23 -7.55 7.76
CA GLU A 119 4.57 -8.97 7.77
C GLU A 119 6.06 -9.19 7.51
N TRP A 120 6.64 -8.43 6.60
CA TRP A 120 8.08 -8.49 6.37
C TRP A 120 8.85 -8.11 7.63
N ASP A 121 8.43 -7.08 8.32
CA ASP A 121 9.08 -6.64 9.56
C ASP A 121 9.01 -7.72 10.63
N LYS A 122 7.87 -8.38 10.78
CA LYS A 122 7.72 -9.49 11.73
C LYS A 122 8.65 -10.63 11.40
N MET A 123 8.77 -10.97 10.13
CA MET A 123 9.65 -12.05 9.71
C MET A 123 11.11 -11.68 9.95
N GLN A 124 11.47 -10.42 9.76
CA GLN A 124 12.81 -9.93 10.02
C GLN A 124 13.14 -10.02 11.50
N GLU A 125 12.21 -9.61 12.36
CA GLU A 125 12.38 -9.71 13.80
C GLU A 125 12.58 -11.16 14.26
N LYS A 126 11.82 -12.08 13.69
CA LYS A 126 11.95 -13.50 13.99
C LYS A 126 13.34 -14.03 13.60
N LYS A 127 13.85 -13.53 12.49
CA LYS A 127 15.17 -13.94 12.00
C LYS A 127 16.27 -13.44 12.92
N GLU A 128 16.11 -12.26 13.49
CA GLU A 128 17.10 -11.63 14.38
C GLU A 128 17.05 -12.14 15.79
N ARG A 129 15.96 -12.81 16.18
CA ARG A 129 15.82 -13.41 17.49
C ARG A 129 16.13 -14.89 17.40
N PRO A 130 17.32 -15.30 17.79
CA PRO A 130 17.56 -16.72 17.98
C PRO A 130 16.73 -17.20 19.16
N SER A 131 15.94 -18.21 18.97
CA SER A 131 15.08 -18.78 20.01
C SER A 131 15.91 -19.33 21.18
#